data_3958c40f18d67ac66ba2731820c34dde
#
_entry.id   3958c40f18d67ac66ba2731820c34dde
#
_cell.length_a   1.000
_cell.length_b   1.000
_cell.length_c   1.000
_cell.angle_alpha   90.00
_cell.angle_beta   90.00
_cell.angle_gamma   90.00
#
_symmetry.space_group_name_H-M   'P 1'
#
loop_
_entity.id
_entity.type
_entity.pdbx_description
1 polymer ?
#
loop_
_entity_poly.entity_id
_entity_poly.type
_entity_poly.pdbx_seq_one_letter_code
_entity_poly.pdbx_strand_id
1 'polypeptide(L)'
;MVKSLFFFGTFILSQGLSQNVHSVDYKKMYSKQMEATCEYPFKLQENGIEAFIGIEYKTNKIGYAIKRRIVQCGDKRFSKVALTAFDKMKHTRIGIGEKTDTIYLQYKINGSTTSINPQADVLIIGYSDSNVRVLTN
;
A
#
# COMPACT_ATOMS: atom_id res chain seq x y z
N MET A 1 -35.76 23.81 32.27
CA MET A 1 -35.77 24.15 30.84
C MET A 1 -34.43 24.73 30.38
N VAL A 2 -33.92 25.76 31.00
CA VAL A 2 -32.68 26.41 30.60
C VAL A 2 -31.46 25.47 30.70
N LYS A 3 -31.40 24.63 31.70
CA LYS A 3 -30.29 23.68 31.88
C LYS A 3 -30.22 22.60 30.77
N SER A 4 -31.37 22.13 30.28
CA SER A 4 -31.39 21.11 29.24
C SER A 4 -30.96 21.64 27.88
N LEU A 5 -31.31 22.90 27.56
CA LEU A 5 -30.88 23.55 26.32
C LEU A 5 -29.35 23.78 26.29
N PHE A 6 -28.79 24.20 27.41
CA PHE A 6 -27.36 24.42 27.53
C PHE A 6 -26.57 23.13 27.40
N PHE A 7 -27.04 22.06 28.04
CA PHE A 7 -26.44 20.72 27.96
C PHE A 7 -26.43 20.18 26.53
N PHE A 8 -27.53 20.38 25.80
CA PHE A 8 -27.68 19.95 24.43
C PHE A 8 -26.71 20.69 23.49
N GLY A 9 -26.52 22.00 23.66
CA GLY A 9 -25.56 22.77 22.91
C GLY A 9 -24.11 22.30 23.09
N THR A 10 -23.72 22.00 24.31
CA THR A 10 -22.39 21.47 24.65
C THR A 10 -22.15 20.13 23.98
N PHE A 11 -23.15 19.26 23.96
CA PHE A 11 -23.06 17.95 23.31
C PHE A 11 -22.84 18.06 21.81
N ILE A 12 -23.52 18.96 21.11
CA ILE A 12 -23.37 19.19 19.67
C ILE A 12 -21.95 19.70 19.34
N LEU A 13 -21.42 20.63 20.11
CA LEU A 13 -20.05 21.13 19.96
C LEU A 13 -19.01 20.03 20.13
N SER A 14 -19.21 19.16 21.11
CA SER A 14 -18.33 18.01 21.36
C SER A 14 -18.30 17.05 20.18
N GLN A 15 -19.45 16.74 19.58
CA GLN A 15 -19.53 15.89 18.40
C GLN A 15 -18.89 16.54 17.15
N GLY A 16 -19.08 17.84 16.95
CA GLY A 16 -18.46 18.57 15.86
C GLY A 16 -16.94 18.53 15.92
N LEU A 17 -16.36 18.68 17.10
CA LEU A 17 -14.91 18.60 17.30
C LEU A 17 -14.38 17.21 17.07
N SER A 18 -15.07 16.15 17.52
CA SER A 18 -14.63 14.77 17.32
C SER A 18 -14.70 14.32 15.85
N GLN A 19 -15.58 14.87 15.04
CA GLN A 19 -15.65 14.60 13.60
C GLN A 19 -14.46 15.17 12.82
N ASN A 20 -13.79 16.20 13.33
CA ASN A 20 -12.61 16.81 12.73
C ASN A 20 -11.30 16.13 13.15
N VAL A 21 -11.35 15.19 14.09
CA VAL A 21 -10.20 14.42 14.55
C VAL A 21 -10.13 13.12 13.75
N HIS A 22 -9.19 13.06 12.94
CA HIS A 22 -8.71 12.10 11.97
C HIS A 22 -9.11 10.63 12.04
N SER A 23 -9.62 10.10 10.96
CA SER A 23 -9.47 8.70 10.62
C SER A 23 -8.02 8.43 10.17
N VAL A 24 -7.36 7.44 10.77
CA VAL A 24 -6.03 7.00 10.34
C VAL A 24 -6.16 6.22 9.04
N ASP A 25 -5.37 6.59 8.03
CA ASP A 25 -5.29 5.84 6.79
C ASP A 25 -4.27 4.70 6.93
N TYR A 26 -4.73 3.56 7.46
CA TYR A 26 -3.89 2.39 7.69
C TYR A 26 -3.32 1.81 6.40
N LYS A 27 -4.08 1.84 5.31
CA LYS A 27 -3.61 1.34 4.02
C LYS A 27 -2.44 2.16 3.50
N LYS A 28 -2.50 3.48 3.64
CA LYS A 28 -1.42 4.38 3.25
C LYS A 28 -0.17 4.16 4.11
N MET A 29 -0.33 4.00 5.41
CA MET A 29 0.78 3.69 6.33
C MET A 29 1.41 2.33 6.00
N TYR A 30 0.58 1.33 5.74
CA TYR A 30 1.01 0.00 5.32
C TYR A 30 1.81 0.06 4.01
N SER A 31 1.29 0.79 3.03
CA SER A 31 1.94 0.96 1.72
C SER A 31 3.31 1.61 1.84
N LYS A 32 3.44 2.65 2.65
CA LYS A 32 4.73 3.31 2.91
C LYS A 32 5.75 2.39 3.59
N GLN A 33 5.30 1.61 4.56
CA GLN A 33 6.17 0.64 5.22
C GLN A 33 6.60 -0.45 4.25
N MET A 34 5.71 -0.90 3.39
CA MET A 34 6.01 -1.88 2.36
C MET A 34 7.03 -1.36 1.35
N GLU A 35 6.92 -0.10 0.92
CA GLU A 35 7.91 0.56 0.06
C GLU A 35 9.31 0.55 0.67
N ALA A 36 9.39 0.78 1.99
CA ALA A 36 10.66 0.82 2.70
C ALA A 36 11.30 -0.57 2.88
N THR A 37 10.51 -1.64 2.87
CA THR A 37 10.96 -3.01 3.17
C THR A 37 10.97 -3.95 1.98
N CYS A 38 10.23 -3.64 0.90
CA CYS A 38 10.21 -4.45 -0.31
C CYS A 38 11.50 -4.29 -1.10
N GLU A 39 12.03 -5.41 -1.55
CA GLU A 39 13.19 -5.45 -2.42
C GLU A 39 12.77 -5.81 -3.84
N TYR A 40 13.44 -5.17 -4.80
CA TYR A 40 13.33 -5.56 -6.20
C TYR A 40 14.15 -6.84 -6.42
N PRO A 41 13.58 -7.90 -7.02
CA PRO A 41 14.34 -9.13 -7.29
C PRO A 41 15.57 -8.82 -8.16
N PHE A 42 16.75 -9.19 -7.70
CA PHE A 42 18.01 -8.80 -8.32
C PHE A 42 18.08 -9.13 -9.82
N LYS A 43 17.78 -10.36 -10.21
CA LYS A 43 17.84 -10.77 -11.62
C LYS A 43 16.83 -10.04 -12.50
N LEU A 44 15.65 -9.77 -11.98
CA LEU A 44 14.62 -9.05 -12.71
C LEU A 44 15.00 -7.57 -12.85
N GLN A 45 15.56 -6.99 -11.81
CA GLN A 45 16.10 -5.63 -11.82
C GLN A 45 17.24 -5.49 -12.83
N GLU A 46 18.21 -6.39 -12.80
CA GLU A 46 19.35 -6.42 -13.70
C GLU A 46 18.92 -6.48 -15.16
N ASN A 47 17.89 -7.25 -15.46
CA ASN A 47 17.36 -7.41 -16.82
C ASN A 47 16.32 -6.34 -17.20
N GLY A 48 16.05 -5.38 -16.32
CA GLY A 48 15.12 -4.30 -16.61
C GLY A 48 13.65 -4.75 -16.67
N ILE A 49 13.28 -5.84 -15.99
CA ILE A 49 11.94 -6.40 -16.02
C ILE A 49 11.06 -5.67 -14.99
N GLU A 50 9.91 -5.17 -15.43
CA GLU A 50 8.94 -4.43 -14.63
C GLU A 50 7.64 -5.20 -14.50
N ALA A 51 6.84 -4.87 -13.48
CA ALA A 51 5.52 -5.49 -13.30
C ALA A 51 4.58 -4.59 -12.50
N PHE A 52 3.28 -4.82 -12.70
CA PHE A 52 2.20 -4.25 -11.92
C PHE A 52 1.37 -5.39 -11.34
N ILE A 53 1.30 -5.48 -10.02
CA ILE A 53 0.72 -6.61 -9.30
C ILE A 53 -0.44 -6.12 -8.44
N GLY A 54 -1.59 -6.79 -8.52
CA GLY A 54 -2.72 -6.57 -7.63
C GLY A 54 -2.87 -7.76 -6.67
N ILE A 55 -2.89 -7.48 -5.38
CA ILE A 55 -3.15 -8.46 -4.33
C ILE A 55 -4.47 -8.13 -3.67
N GLU A 56 -5.47 -8.98 -3.85
CA GLU A 56 -6.73 -8.89 -3.12
C GLU A 56 -6.55 -9.52 -1.75
N TYR A 57 -7.05 -8.85 -0.72
CA TYR A 57 -6.98 -9.34 0.64
C TYR A 57 -8.29 -9.13 1.39
N LYS A 58 -8.50 -9.94 2.42
CA LYS A 58 -9.58 -9.78 3.40
C LYS A 58 -8.98 -9.44 4.75
N THR A 59 -9.62 -8.55 5.48
CA THR A 59 -9.19 -8.17 6.82
C THR A 59 -10.09 -8.77 7.89
N ASN A 60 -9.52 -8.96 9.10
CA ASN A 60 -10.28 -9.31 10.28
C ASN A 60 -10.90 -8.07 10.93
N LYS A 61 -11.58 -8.22 12.07
CA LYS A 61 -12.24 -7.12 12.77
C LYS A 61 -11.31 -5.99 13.19
N ILE A 62 -10.04 -6.30 13.45
CA ILE A 62 -9.03 -5.31 13.85
C ILE A 62 -8.50 -4.57 12.63
N GLY A 63 -8.41 -5.23 11.47
CA GLY A 63 -7.88 -4.66 10.25
C GLY A 63 -6.57 -5.29 9.78
N TYR A 64 -6.22 -6.47 10.28
CA TYR A 64 -5.11 -7.27 9.76
C TYR A 64 -5.56 -8.13 8.59
N ALA A 65 -4.72 -8.26 7.56
CA ALA A 65 -4.98 -9.15 6.43
C ALA A 65 -4.90 -10.61 6.87
N ILE A 66 -5.96 -11.39 6.57
CA ILE A 66 -6.07 -12.81 6.94
C ILE A 66 -6.14 -13.74 5.74
N LYS A 67 -6.46 -13.22 4.56
CA LYS A 67 -6.49 -13.95 3.29
C LYS A 67 -5.94 -13.06 2.20
N ARG A 68 -5.30 -13.66 1.22
CA ARG A 68 -4.75 -12.93 0.08
C ARG A 68 -4.72 -13.80 -1.17
N ARG A 69 -4.81 -13.17 -2.34
CA ARG A 69 -4.62 -13.81 -3.64
C ARG A 69 -4.17 -12.79 -4.67
N ILE A 70 -3.43 -13.24 -5.66
CA ILE A 70 -3.08 -12.41 -6.82
C ILE A 70 -4.32 -12.29 -7.72
N VAL A 71 -4.71 -11.07 -8.03
CA VAL A 71 -5.83 -10.77 -8.95
C VAL A 71 -5.37 -10.10 -10.24
N GLN A 72 -4.15 -9.53 -10.23
CA GLN A 72 -3.53 -8.95 -11.41
C GLN A 72 -2.02 -9.18 -11.35
N CYS A 73 -1.44 -9.69 -12.44
CA CYS A 73 -0.01 -9.95 -12.54
C CYS A 73 0.43 -9.90 -13.99
N GLY A 74 1.27 -8.95 -14.32
CA GLY A 74 1.86 -8.83 -15.66
C GLY A 74 2.98 -9.83 -15.89
N ASP A 75 3.75 -10.16 -14.86
CA ASP A 75 4.85 -11.11 -14.92
C ASP A 75 4.83 -12.02 -13.70
N LYS A 76 4.64 -13.31 -13.95
CA LYS A 76 4.49 -14.32 -12.87
C LYS A 76 5.70 -14.44 -11.95
N ARG A 77 6.88 -14.04 -12.40
CA ARG A 77 8.09 -14.07 -11.58
C ARG A 77 8.00 -13.15 -10.38
N PHE A 78 7.19 -12.09 -10.46
CA PHE A 78 6.94 -11.17 -9.35
C PHE A 78 5.88 -11.67 -8.37
N SER A 79 5.03 -12.62 -8.74
CA SER A 79 3.91 -13.07 -7.89
C SER A 79 4.39 -13.58 -6.52
N LYS A 80 5.37 -14.47 -6.53
CA LYS A 80 5.92 -15.04 -5.29
C LYS A 80 6.58 -13.97 -4.43
N VAL A 81 7.35 -13.07 -5.06
CA VAL A 81 8.04 -11.97 -4.38
C VAL A 81 7.05 -11.03 -3.72
N ALA A 82 6.00 -10.64 -4.45
CA ALA A 82 4.95 -9.74 -3.96
C ALA A 82 4.19 -10.37 -2.78
N LEU A 83 3.81 -11.64 -2.90
CA LEU A 83 3.13 -12.35 -1.82
C LEU A 83 4.02 -12.52 -0.59
N THR A 84 5.31 -12.82 -0.78
CA THR A 84 6.27 -12.92 0.32
C THR A 84 6.41 -11.58 1.04
N ALA A 85 6.50 -10.49 0.31
CA ALA A 85 6.55 -9.14 0.88
C ALA A 85 5.28 -8.81 1.67
N PHE A 86 4.12 -9.15 1.11
CA PHE A 86 2.83 -8.98 1.77
C PHE A 86 2.75 -9.81 3.07
N ASP A 87 3.16 -11.07 3.04
CA ASP A 87 3.13 -11.97 4.20
C ASP A 87 4.07 -11.53 5.33
N LYS A 88 5.17 -10.88 5.02
CA LYS A 88 6.08 -10.31 6.03
C LYS A 88 5.41 -9.22 6.87
N MET A 89 4.35 -8.61 6.36
CA MET A 89 3.63 -7.53 7.02
C MET A 89 2.33 -8.01 7.68
N LYS A 90 2.17 -9.29 7.95
CA LYS A 90 0.94 -9.88 8.52
C LYS A 90 0.53 -9.32 9.88
N HIS A 91 1.45 -8.72 10.62
CA HIS A 91 1.18 -8.08 11.91
C HIS A 91 1.00 -6.56 11.82
N THR A 92 0.92 -6.01 10.61
CA THR A 92 0.70 -4.60 10.35
C THR A 92 -0.75 -4.39 9.90
N ARG A 93 -1.46 -3.46 10.52
CA ARG A 93 -2.84 -3.12 10.10
C ARG A 93 -2.83 -2.52 8.70
N ILE A 94 -3.77 -2.95 7.89
CA ILE A 94 -3.97 -2.45 6.53
C ILE A 94 -5.32 -1.74 6.36
N GLY A 95 -6.18 -1.82 7.35
CA GLY A 95 -7.51 -1.22 7.30
C GLY A 95 -8.19 -1.18 8.66
N ILE A 96 -9.48 -0.85 8.63
CA ILE A 96 -10.37 -0.80 9.78
C ILE A 96 -11.52 -1.78 9.52
N GLY A 97 -11.72 -2.73 10.44
CA GLY A 97 -12.82 -3.68 10.36
C GLY A 97 -12.67 -4.72 9.24
N GLU A 98 -13.67 -5.57 9.12
CA GLU A 98 -13.72 -6.62 8.11
C GLU A 98 -14.07 -6.02 6.74
N LYS A 99 -13.21 -6.23 5.76
CA LYS A 99 -13.46 -5.83 4.37
C LYS A 99 -12.60 -6.62 3.40
N THR A 100 -12.98 -6.55 2.14
CA THR A 100 -12.17 -7.04 1.01
C THR A 100 -11.69 -5.83 0.23
N ASP A 101 -10.41 -5.76 -0.05
CA ASP A 101 -9.80 -4.68 -0.81
C ASP A 101 -8.60 -5.21 -1.61
N THR A 102 -8.03 -4.38 -2.47
CA THR A 102 -6.87 -4.73 -3.28
C THR A 102 -5.76 -3.72 -3.06
N ILE A 103 -4.54 -4.20 -2.88
CA ILE A 103 -3.33 -3.38 -2.86
C ILE A 103 -2.55 -3.61 -4.16
N TYR A 104 -2.11 -2.52 -4.78
CA TYR A 104 -1.38 -2.56 -6.05
C TYR A 104 0.08 -2.19 -5.83
N LEU A 105 0.97 -3.08 -6.31
CA LEU A 105 2.41 -2.89 -6.27
C LEU A 105 2.92 -2.67 -7.67
N GLN A 106 3.69 -1.61 -7.87
CA GLN A 106 4.39 -1.36 -9.12
C GLN A 106 5.89 -1.53 -8.92
N TYR A 107 6.48 -2.45 -9.68
CA TYR A 107 7.92 -2.62 -9.79
C TYR A 107 8.37 -1.88 -11.04
N LYS A 108 9.06 -0.77 -10.85
CA LYS A 108 9.49 0.12 -11.93
C LYS A 108 11.00 0.30 -11.92
N ILE A 109 11.61 0.22 -13.08
CA ILE A 109 13.04 0.52 -13.27
C ILE A 109 13.22 2.04 -13.38
N ASN A 110 14.15 2.56 -12.60
CA ASN A 110 14.47 3.98 -12.64
C ASN A 110 14.91 4.41 -14.05
N GLY A 111 14.29 5.48 -14.55
CA GLY A 111 14.59 6.01 -15.87
C GLY A 111 13.94 5.28 -17.05
N SER A 112 13.11 4.26 -16.80
CA SER A 112 12.35 3.59 -17.85
C SER A 112 11.22 4.50 -18.37
N THR A 113 10.75 4.19 -19.59
CA THR A 113 9.66 4.94 -20.23
C THR A 113 8.28 4.63 -19.66
N THR A 114 8.18 3.57 -18.84
CA THR A 114 6.93 3.20 -18.18
C THR A 114 6.52 4.29 -17.18
N SER A 115 5.28 4.75 -17.28
CA SER A 115 4.73 5.73 -16.34
C SER A 115 4.31 5.06 -15.03
N ILE A 116 4.26 5.86 -13.95
CA ILE A 116 3.71 5.41 -12.68
C ILE A 116 2.20 5.28 -12.84
N ASN A 117 1.67 4.07 -12.55
CA ASN A 117 0.23 3.81 -12.59
C ASN A 117 -0.46 4.57 -11.45
N PRO A 118 -1.51 5.36 -11.74
CA PRO A 118 -2.25 6.08 -10.69
C PRO A 118 -2.89 5.18 -9.62
N GLN A 119 -3.13 3.90 -9.94
CA GLN A 119 -3.67 2.92 -9.00
C GLN A 119 -2.61 2.31 -8.08
N ALA A 120 -1.31 2.55 -8.33
CA ALA A 120 -0.25 1.98 -7.51
C ALA A 120 -0.31 2.53 -6.08
N ASP A 121 -0.44 1.63 -5.12
CA ASP A 121 -0.34 1.95 -3.68
C ASP A 121 1.12 1.91 -3.21
N VAL A 122 1.90 1.01 -3.79
CA VAL A 122 3.30 0.74 -3.43
C VAL A 122 4.15 0.84 -4.69
N LEU A 123 5.16 1.70 -4.67
CA LEU A 123 6.10 1.87 -5.77
C LEU A 123 7.48 1.36 -5.35
N ILE A 124 7.96 0.34 -6.03
CA ILE A 124 9.27 -0.27 -5.78
C ILE A 124 10.18 0.06 -6.96
N ILE A 125 11.19 0.87 -6.72
CA ILE A 125 12.12 1.33 -7.75
C ILE A 125 13.33 0.40 -7.79
N GLY A 126 13.65 -0.07 -8.99
CA GLY A 126 14.86 -0.83 -9.27
C GLY A 126 15.82 -0.07 -10.17
N TYR A 127 17.05 -0.52 -10.24
CA TYR A 127 18.10 0.08 -11.06
C TYR A 127 18.74 -1.00 -11.92
N SER A 128 18.62 -0.87 -13.24
CA SER A 128 19.27 -1.80 -14.15
C SER A 128 20.69 -1.35 -14.48
N ASP A 129 21.56 -2.30 -14.81
CA ASP A 129 22.96 -2.02 -15.16
C ASP A 129 23.10 -1.08 -16.36
N SER A 130 22.16 -1.14 -17.32
CA SER A 130 22.15 -0.25 -18.47
C SER A 130 22.00 1.23 -18.09
N ASN A 131 21.27 1.53 -17.00
CA ASN A 131 21.10 2.90 -16.52
C ASN A 131 22.30 3.39 -15.70
N VAL A 132 23.01 2.49 -15.05
CA VAL A 132 24.25 2.83 -14.31
C VAL A 132 25.37 3.20 -15.26
N ARG A 133 25.47 2.54 -16.42
CA ARG A 133 26.49 2.83 -17.45
C ARG A 133 26.34 4.21 -18.08
N VAL A 134 25.13 4.72 -18.19
CA VAL A 134 24.86 6.06 -18.73
C VAL A 134 25.33 7.16 -17.78
N LEU A 135 25.34 6.91 -16.47
CA LEU A 135 25.76 7.88 -15.47
C LEU A 135 27.29 7.96 -15.28
N THR A 136 28.05 7.01 -15.81
CA THR A 136 29.52 6.93 -15.65
C THR A 136 30.28 7.37 -16.90
N ASN A 137 29.62 7.74 -17.97
CA ASN A 137 30.17 8.31 -19.21
C ASN A 137 29.82 9.81 -19.29
#